data_76d7fe1451c62ed9161b527afd4c232e
#
_entry.id   76d7fe1451c62ed9161b527afd4c232e
#
_cell.length_a   1.000
_cell.length_b   1.000
_cell.length_c   1.000
_cell.angle_alpha   90.00
_cell.angle_beta   90.00
_cell.angle_gamma   90.00
#
_symmetry.space_group_name_H-M   'P 1'
#
loop_
_entity.id
_entity.type
_entity.pdbx_description
1 polymer ?
#
loop_
_entity_poly.entity_id
_entity_poly.type
_entity_poly.pdbx_seq_one_letter_code
_entity_poly.pdbx_strand_id
1 'polypeptide(L)'
;MEIAIISGKGGTGKSSISAAFATMGQKVVVADCDVDAANLYLLFNPEHEEEQVYVSGSKAEINPEACTNCALCMVHCRFGAISVFNGNTVVSETLCDGCKLCWRICPAQAIEMVKSDKSRMYSGSFRNGKMVYGRLAPGEENSGKLVSQVRDKAKKMVVENNLDTIVIDGPPGIGCAVISSITGVDHVVIVTEPTISGLHDLKRTIEIVSKFNLKT
;
A
#
# COMPACT_ATOMS: atom_id res chain seq x y z
N MET A 1 13.70 18.22 2.55
CA MET A 1 14.38 17.27 1.65
C MET A 1 13.65 15.92 1.70
N GLU A 2 13.36 15.30 0.55
CA GLU A 2 12.71 13.98 0.47
C GLU A 2 13.70 12.95 -0.13
N ILE A 3 13.95 11.86 0.60
CA ILE A 3 14.83 10.77 0.17
C ILE A 3 13.99 9.49 0.11
N ALA A 4 13.85 8.89 -1.08
CA ALA A 4 13.17 7.60 -1.24
C ALA A 4 14.20 6.48 -1.33
N ILE A 5 14.01 5.44 -0.51
CA ILE A 5 14.80 4.21 -0.55
C ILE A 5 13.91 3.13 -1.19
N ILE A 6 14.36 2.58 -2.31
CA ILE A 6 13.61 1.59 -3.10
C ILE A 6 14.50 0.39 -3.45
N SER A 7 13.88 -0.68 -3.91
CA SER A 7 14.58 -1.87 -4.41
C SER A 7 13.80 -2.57 -5.50
N GLY A 8 14.48 -3.23 -6.40
CA GLY A 8 13.84 -4.00 -7.48
C GLY A 8 13.09 -5.24 -6.99
N LYS A 9 13.46 -5.78 -5.81
CA LYS A 9 12.78 -6.92 -5.17
C LYS A 9 12.75 -6.81 -3.65
N GLY A 10 11.93 -7.62 -2.99
CA GLY A 10 11.88 -7.75 -1.54
C GLY A 10 13.13 -8.44 -0.95
N GLY A 11 13.41 -8.21 0.33
CA GLY A 11 14.48 -8.89 1.07
C GLY A 11 15.88 -8.31 0.88
N THR A 12 16.07 -7.22 0.15
CA THR A 12 17.39 -6.60 -0.12
C THR A 12 17.96 -5.77 1.04
N GLY A 13 17.24 -5.65 2.16
CA GLY A 13 17.65 -4.81 3.30
C GLY A 13 17.21 -3.34 3.21
N LYS A 14 16.31 -3.00 2.30
CA LYS A 14 15.77 -1.65 2.09
C LYS A 14 15.31 -0.98 3.41
N SER A 15 14.41 -1.63 4.16
CA SER A 15 13.89 -1.08 5.43
C SER A 15 14.96 -0.91 6.50
N SER A 16 16.01 -1.76 6.52
CA SER A 16 17.17 -1.56 7.41
C SER A 16 17.97 -0.32 7.04
N ILE A 17 18.16 -0.07 5.75
CA ILE A 17 18.81 1.16 5.25
C ILE A 17 17.94 2.38 5.56
N SER A 18 16.63 2.30 5.33
CA SER A 18 15.67 3.37 5.67
C SER A 18 15.70 3.71 7.16
N ALA A 19 15.74 2.69 8.02
CA ALA A 19 15.86 2.87 9.46
C ALA A 19 17.20 3.52 9.86
N ALA A 20 18.32 3.13 9.22
CA ALA A 20 19.62 3.74 9.47
C ALA A 20 19.61 5.23 9.08
N PHE A 21 19.11 5.60 7.91
CA PHE A 21 18.96 7.00 7.49
C PHE A 21 18.11 7.80 8.47
N ALA A 22 16.98 7.24 8.91
CA ALA A 22 16.10 7.89 9.87
C ALA A 22 16.75 8.14 11.24
N THR A 23 17.63 7.23 11.68
CA THR A 23 18.32 7.37 12.98
C THR A 23 19.50 8.33 12.94
N MET A 24 20.06 8.62 11.77
CA MET A 24 21.13 9.61 11.60
C MET A 24 20.60 11.05 11.65
N GLY A 25 19.33 11.28 11.35
CA GLY A 25 18.68 12.58 11.38
C GLY A 25 18.06 12.90 12.75
N GLN A 26 17.97 14.20 13.08
CA GLN A 26 17.31 14.67 14.31
C GLN A 26 15.92 15.28 14.08
N LYS A 27 15.59 15.66 12.84
CA LYS A 27 14.32 16.30 12.47
C LYS A 27 13.71 15.59 11.26
N VAL A 28 13.34 14.34 11.48
CA VAL A 28 12.96 13.40 10.42
C VAL A 28 11.50 13.00 10.52
N VAL A 29 10.84 12.90 9.37
CA VAL A 29 9.62 12.11 9.21
C VAL A 29 9.98 10.83 8.47
N VAL A 30 9.61 9.68 9.02
CA VAL A 30 9.69 8.39 8.35
C VAL A 30 8.34 8.09 7.71
N ALA A 31 8.33 7.88 6.40
CA ALA A 31 7.16 7.46 5.63
C ALA A 31 7.35 6.01 5.17
N ASP A 32 6.72 5.06 5.84
CA ASP A 32 6.72 3.66 5.41
C ASP A 32 5.64 3.48 4.33
N CYS A 33 6.10 3.41 3.10
CA CYS A 33 5.32 3.28 1.88
C CYS A 33 5.24 1.83 1.36
N ASP A 34 5.83 0.86 2.06
CA ASP A 34 5.63 -0.56 1.80
C ASP A 34 4.29 -1.02 2.43
N VAL A 35 3.21 -0.42 1.96
CA VAL A 35 1.87 -0.53 2.55
C VAL A 35 1.29 -1.95 2.55
N ASP A 36 1.82 -2.83 1.69
CA ASP A 36 1.45 -4.25 1.64
C ASP A 36 2.15 -5.06 2.75
N ALA A 37 3.32 -4.59 3.22
CA ALA A 37 4.14 -5.27 4.20
C ALA A 37 4.85 -4.28 5.16
N ALA A 38 4.15 -3.22 5.59
CA ALA A 38 4.69 -2.22 6.50
C ALA A 38 5.30 -2.87 7.75
N ASN A 39 6.56 -2.56 8.05
CA ASN A 39 7.32 -3.19 9.12
C ASN A 39 8.20 -2.24 9.92
N LEU A 40 8.46 -1.02 9.46
CA LEU A 40 9.29 -0.05 10.18
C LEU A 40 8.69 0.35 11.54
N TYR A 41 7.37 0.31 11.68
CA TYR A 41 6.72 0.57 12.97
C TYR A 41 7.14 -0.42 14.07
N LEU A 42 7.54 -1.67 13.71
CA LEU A 42 8.08 -2.65 14.64
C LEU A 42 9.48 -2.26 15.17
N LEU A 43 10.28 -1.57 14.34
CA LEU A 43 11.61 -1.11 14.70
C LEU A 43 11.58 0.17 15.51
N PHE A 44 10.72 1.12 15.12
CA PHE A 44 10.65 2.43 15.75
C PHE A 44 9.70 2.51 16.94
N ASN A 45 8.76 1.55 17.04
CA ASN A 45 7.72 1.50 18.08
C ASN A 45 7.08 2.87 18.35
N PRO A 46 6.46 3.50 17.33
CA PRO A 46 5.93 4.85 17.48
C PRO A 46 4.75 4.90 18.45
N GLU A 47 4.64 5.98 19.21
CA GLU A 47 3.42 6.34 19.91
C GLU A 47 2.41 6.83 18.86
N HIS A 48 1.34 6.06 18.67
CA HIS A 48 0.30 6.40 17.68
C HIS A 48 -0.53 7.59 18.17
N GLU A 49 -0.54 8.66 17.38
CA GLU A 49 -1.30 9.89 17.66
C GLU A 49 -2.59 9.92 16.83
N GLU A 50 -2.60 9.29 15.66
CA GLU A 50 -3.73 9.32 14.73
C GLU A 50 -3.83 8.00 13.97
N GLU A 51 -5.06 7.54 13.81
CA GLU A 51 -5.44 6.43 12.94
C GLU A 51 -6.50 6.91 11.96
N GLN A 52 -6.30 6.67 10.67
CA GLN A 52 -7.26 7.00 9.62
C GLN A 52 -7.68 5.75 8.86
N VAL A 53 -8.98 5.60 8.64
CA VAL A 53 -9.52 4.56 7.75
C VAL A 53 -9.16 4.90 6.31
N TYR A 54 -8.56 3.95 5.61
CA TYR A 54 -8.35 4.05 4.18
C TYR A 54 -9.37 3.19 3.44
N VAL A 55 -10.17 3.82 2.60
CA VAL A 55 -11.14 3.12 1.74
C VAL A 55 -10.47 2.81 0.41
N SER A 56 -10.12 1.54 0.20
CA SER A 56 -9.40 1.07 -0.99
C SER A 56 -10.32 0.90 -2.20
N GLY A 57 -11.57 0.51 -1.96
CA GLY A 57 -12.54 0.22 -3.01
C GLY A 57 -13.89 -0.20 -2.46
N SER A 58 -14.54 -1.13 -3.15
CA SER A 58 -15.79 -1.75 -2.69
C SER A 58 -15.77 -3.24 -3.00
N LYS A 59 -16.38 -4.03 -2.13
CA LYS A 59 -16.57 -5.48 -2.26
C LYS A 59 -18.05 -5.81 -2.45
N ALA A 60 -18.33 -6.91 -3.11
CA ALA A 60 -19.71 -7.36 -3.26
C ALA A 60 -20.17 -8.08 -2.00
N GLU A 61 -21.38 -7.78 -1.53
CA GLU A 61 -22.08 -8.54 -0.50
C GLU A 61 -23.41 -9.04 -1.06
N ILE A 62 -23.78 -10.27 -0.69
CA ILE A 62 -25.01 -10.91 -1.14
C ILE A 62 -26.01 -10.94 0.02
N ASN A 63 -27.18 -10.34 -0.18
CA ASN A 63 -28.29 -10.51 0.74
C ASN A 63 -28.91 -11.90 0.57
N PRO A 64 -28.81 -12.82 1.56
CA PRO A 64 -29.27 -14.18 1.44
C PRO A 64 -30.80 -14.29 1.33
N GLU A 65 -31.56 -13.33 1.88
CA GLU A 65 -33.03 -13.32 1.82
C GLU A 65 -33.55 -12.98 0.42
N ALA A 66 -32.83 -12.13 -0.31
CA ALA A 66 -33.17 -11.75 -1.68
C ALA A 66 -32.58 -12.70 -2.73
N CYS A 67 -31.56 -13.50 -2.35
CA CYS A 67 -30.83 -14.35 -3.28
C CYS A 67 -31.63 -15.58 -3.68
N THR A 68 -31.89 -15.78 -4.97
CA THR A 68 -32.58 -16.96 -5.52
C THR A 68 -31.65 -18.16 -5.78
N ASN A 69 -30.36 -18.06 -5.45
CA ASN A 69 -29.33 -19.07 -5.70
C ASN A 69 -29.23 -19.53 -7.17
N CYS A 70 -29.50 -18.63 -8.13
CA CYS A 70 -29.45 -18.93 -9.57
C CYS A 70 -28.04 -19.14 -10.12
N ALA A 71 -26.99 -19.00 -9.32
CA ALA A 71 -25.57 -19.19 -9.62
C ALA A 71 -25.01 -18.28 -10.73
N LEU A 72 -25.76 -17.35 -11.33
CA LEU A 72 -25.31 -16.52 -12.43
C LEU A 72 -24.04 -15.71 -12.08
N CYS A 73 -24.03 -15.09 -10.89
CA CYS A 73 -22.88 -14.32 -10.40
C CYS A 73 -21.64 -15.20 -10.18
N MET A 74 -21.81 -16.44 -9.74
CA MET A 74 -20.73 -17.40 -9.51
C MET A 74 -20.06 -17.81 -10.84
N VAL A 75 -20.88 -18.18 -11.84
CA VAL A 75 -20.39 -18.62 -13.18
C VAL A 75 -19.61 -17.50 -13.88
N HIS A 76 -20.00 -16.24 -13.70
CA HIS A 76 -19.37 -15.11 -14.35
C HIS A 76 -18.27 -14.45 -13.52
N CYS A 77 -17.98 -14.91 -12.30
CA CYS A 77 -16.91 -14.34 -11.49
C CYS A 77 -15.53 -14.83 -11.95
N ARG A 78 -14.81 -14.00 -12.70
CA ARG A 78 -13.46 -14.33 -13.19
C ARG A 78 -12.41 -14.49 -12.08
N PHE A 79 -12.69 -13.98 -10.87
CA PHE A 79 -11.81 -14.07 -9.72
C PHE A 79 -12.09 -15.29 -8.83
N GLY A 80 -13.12 -16.07 -9.14
CA GLY A 80 -13.52 -17.21 -8.31
C GLY A 80 -13.97 -16.83 -6.89
N ALA A 81 -14.37 -15.56 -6.71
CA ALA A 81 -14.70 -15.02 -5.38
C ALA A 81 -16.08 -15.44 -4.86
N ILE A 82 -16.91 -16.08 -5.67
CA ILE A 82 -18.29 -16.43 -5.31
C ILE A 82 -18.44 -17.94 -5.28
N SER A 83 -18.94 -18.47 -4.17
CA SER A 83 -19.11 -19.89 -3.94
C SER A 83 -20.44 -20.19 -3.21
N VAL A 84 -20.77 -21.45 -3.04
CA VAL A 84 -21.89 -21.89 -2.20
C VAL A 84 -21.33 -22.43 -0.89
N PHE A 85 -21.81 -21.90 0.22
CA PHE A 85 -21.47 -22.37 1.56
C PHE A 85 -22.76 -22.55 2.39
N ASN A 86 -22.97 -23.75 2.93
CA ASN A 86 -24.18 -24.11 3.67
C ASN A 86 -25.50 -23.78 2.93
N GLY A 87 -25.54 -24.03 1.62
CA GLY A 87 -26.70 -23.76 0.78
C GLY A 87 -26.92 -22.30 0.36
N ASN A 88 -26.09 -21.37 0.84
CA ASN A 88 -26.16 -19.96 0.47
C ASN A 88 -25.03 -19.57 -0.47
N THR A 89 -25.32 -18.70 -1.42
CA THR A 89 -24.30 -18.08 -2.26
C THR A 89 -23.57 -16.99 -1.46
N VAL A 90 -22.25 -17.12 -1.33
CA VAL A 90 -21.40 -16.21 -0.54
C VAL A 90 -20.26 -15.64 -1.35
N VAL A 91 -19.78 -14.46 -0.96
CA VAL A 91 -18.60 -13.81 -1.57
C VAL A 91 -17.42 -13.94 -0.62
N SER A 92 -16.29 -14.39 -1.15
CA SER A 92 -15.01 -14.27 -0.46
C SER A 92 -14.50 -12.84 -0.61
N GLU A 93 -14.48 -12.09 0.46
CA GLU A 93 -14.00 -10.70 0.48
C GLU A 93 -12.56 -10.59 -0.02
N THR A 94 -11.69 -11.53 0.37
CA THR A 94 -10.27 -11.55 -0.02
C THR A 94 -10.07 -11.77 -1.52
N LEU A 95 -10.94 -12.57 -2.16
CA LEU A 95 -10.85 -12.86 -3.60
C LEU A 95 -11.65 -11.86 -4.45
N CYS A 96 -12.53 -11.08 -3.85
CA CYS A 96 -13.37 -10.13 -4.58
C CYS A 96 -12.56 -8.90 -4.98
N ASP A 97 -12.45 -8.65 -6.29
CA ASP A 97 -11.76 -7.48 -6.87
C ASP A 97 -12.65 -6.21 -6.94
N GLY A 98 -13.93 -6.31 -6.56
CA GLY A 98 -14.84 -5.17 -6.63
C GLY A 98 -15.25 -4.72 -8.05
N CYS A 99 -15.10 -5.58 -9.06
CA CYS A 99 -15.35 -5.25 -10.47
C CYS A 99 -16.82 -4.97 -10.83
N LYS A 100 -17.74 -5.18 -9.90
CA LYS A 100 -19.20 -4.90 -10.00
C LYS A 100 -19.97 -5.74 -11.03
N LEU A 101 -19.35 -6.74 -11.67
CA LEU A 101 -20.05 -7.54 -12.67
C LEU A 101 -21.22 -8.30 -12.06
N CYS A 102 -21.01 -9.00 -10.95
CA CYS A 102 -22.05 -9.75 -10.24
C CYS A 102 -23.24 -8.85 -9.83
N TRP A 103 -22.97 -7.64 -9.36
CA TRP A 103 -23.99 -6.66 -9.02
C TRP A 103 -24.85 -6.27 -10.23
N ARG A 104 -24.21 -6.06 -11.41
CA ARG A 104 -24.91 -5.64 -12.63
C ARG A 104 -25.78 -6.73 -13.24
N ILE A 105 -25.36 -8.00 -13.12
CA ILE A 105 -26.06 -9.13 -13.77
C ILE A 105 -27.05 -9.86 -12.84
N CYS A 106 -27.15 -9.47 -11.58
CA CYS A 106 -28.03 -10.12 -10.61
C CYS A 106 -29.51 -9.82 -10.93
N PRO A 107 -30.32 -10.81 -11.38
CA PRO A 107 -31.72 -10.56 -11.72
C PRO A 107 -32.59 -10.28 -10.49
N ALA A 108 -32.20 -10.81 -9.33
CA ALA A 108 -32.89 -10.61 -8.06
C ALA A 108 -32.44 -9.32 -7.34
N GLN A 109 -31.44 -8.58 -7.90
CA GLN A 109 -30.84 -7.40 -7.26
C GLN A 109 -30.36 -7.66 -5.80
N ALA A 110 -29.96 -8.90 -5.52
CA ALA A 110 -29.57 -9.35 -4.19
C ALA A 110 -28.12 -9.00 -3.82
N ILE A 111 -27.39 -8.24 -4.67
CA ILE A 111 -25.98 -7.94 -4.44
C ILE A 111 -25.79 -6.44 -4.27
N GLU A 112 -25.11 -6.07 -3.19
CA GLU A 112 -24.71 -4.70 -2.91
C GLU A 112 -23.19 -4.54 -2.99
N MET A 113 -22.72 -3.31 -3.25
CA MET A 113 -21.31 -2.95 -3.25
C MET A 113 -21.00 -2.16 -1.99
N VAL A 114 -20.35 -2.80 -1.03
CA VAL A 114 -20.01 -2.21 0.27
C VAL A 114 -18.59 -1.67 0.22
N LYS A 115 -18.35 -0.51 0.85
CA LYS A 115 -17.00 0.08 0.93
C LYS A 115 -16.06 -0.83 1.70
N SER A 116 -14.86 -1.02 1.15
CA SER A 116 -13.78 -1.73 1.81
C SER A 116 -13.00 -0.75 2.69
N ASP A 117 -13.19 -0.84 3.99
CA ASP A 117 -12.69 0.11 5.00
C ASP A 117 -11.75 -0.54 6.03
N LYS A 118 -11.17 -1.70 5.71
CA LYS A 118 -10.28 -2.46 6.61
C LYS A 118 -8.83 -1.98 6.61
N SER A 119 -8.44 -1.24 5.59
CA SER A 119 -7.10 -0.66 5.50
C SER A 119 -6.97 0.60 6.36
N ARG A 120 -5.76 0.87 6.83
CA ARG A 120 -5.49 1.95 7.78
C ARG A 120 -4.23 2.72 7.41
N MET A 121 -4.22 3.98 7.78
CA MET A 121 -3.03 4.81 7.84
C MET A 121 -2.84 5.29 9.29
N TYR A 122 -1.62 5.17 9.79
CA TYR A 122 -1.24 5.56 11.14
C TYR A 122 -0.20 6.65 11.10
N SER A 123 -0.25 7.56 12.06
CA SER A 123 0.83 8.52 12.29
C SER A 123 1.09 8.71 13.78
N GLY A 124 2.33 9.07 14.10
CA GLY A 124 2.73 9.26 15.49
C GLY A 124 4.17 9.70 15.65
N SER A 125 4.64 9.70 16.88
CA SER A 125 5.99 10.09 17.26
C SER A 125 6.87 8.88 17.56
N PHE A 126 8.13 8.98 17.21
CA PHE A 126 9.15 8.06 17.70
C PHE A 126 10.37 8.86 18.19
N ARG A 127 11.34 8.17 18.80
CA ARG A 127 12.48 8.75 19.51
C ARG A 127 13.09 10.01 18.85
N ASN A 128 13.26 10.03 17.54
CA ASN A 128 13.99 11.10 16.84
C ASN A 128 13.13 11.93 15.87
N GLY A 129 11.81 11.70 15.83
CA GLY A 129 10.96 12.40 14.88
C GLY A 129 9.53 11.87 14.83
N LYS A 130 8.94 11.97 13.65
CA LYS A 130 7.58 11.52 13.39
C LYS A 130 7.58 10.36 12.39
N MET A 131 6.56 9.53 12.45
CA MET A 131 6.36 8.41 11.53
C MET A 131 4.95 8.42 10.99
N VAL A 132 4.81 8.06 9.72
CA VAL A 132 3.54 7.75 9.09
C VAL A 132 3.69 6.48 8.26
N TYR A 133 2.68 5.61 8.29
CA TYR A 133 2.68 4.40 7.52
C TYR A 133 1.26 3.95 7.16
N GLY A 134 1.14 3.25 6.04
CA GLY A 134 -0.09 2.62 5.60
C GLY A 134 -0.07 1.12 5.82
N ARG A 135 -1.22 0.52 6.05
CA ARG A 135 -1.41 -0.94 6.07
C ARG A 135 -2.64 -1.29 5.25
N LEU A 136 -2.41 -1.96 4.12
CA LEU A 136 -3.48 -2.58 3.36
C LEU A 136 -3.97 -3.85 4.04
N ALA A 137 -5.26 -4.02 4.09
CA ALA A 137 -5.85 -5.28 4.51
C ALA A 137 -5.70 -6.35 3.40
N PRO A 138 -5.67 -7.65 3.75
CA PRO A 138 -5.58 -8.72 2.77
C PRO A 138 -6.66 -8.64 1.70
N GLY A 139 -6.27 -8.75 0.43
CA GLY A 139 -7.18 -8.64 -0.72
C GLY A 139 -7.63 -7.22 -1.07
N GLU A 140 -7.05 -6.20 -0.44
CA GLU A 140 -7.26 -4.81 -0.81
C GLU A 140 -6.30 -4.38 -1.92
N GLU A 141 -6.73 -3.41 -2.72
CA GLU A 141 -5.95 -2.85 -3.83
C GLU A 141 -5.69 -1.35 -3.65
N ASN A 142 -5.12 -0.72 -4.68
CA ASN A 142 -4.77 0.70 -4.70
C ASN A 142 -3.62 1.12 -3.76
N SER A 143 -2.61 0.25 -3.63
CA SER A 143 -1.39 0.54 -2.86
C SER A 143 -0.75 1.88 -3.28
N GLY A 144 -0.71 2.20 -4.57
CA GLY A 144 -0.19 3.48 -5.06
C GLY A 144 -0.94 4.71 -4.54
N LYS A 145 -2.26 4.63 -4.38
CA LYS A 145 -3.06 5.72 -3.80
C LYS A 145 -2.80 5.87 -2.30
N LEU A 146 -2.70 4.77 -1.57
CA LEU A 146 -2.36 4.81 -0.14
C LEU A 146 -0.95 5.37 0.07
N VAL A 147 0.03 4.96 -0.75
CA VAL A 147 1.39 5.52 -0.74
C VAL A 147 1.36 7.04 -0.93
N SER A 148 0.58 7.55 -1.89
CA SER A 148 0.44 8.99 -2.07
C SER A 148 -0.11 9.67 -0.82
N GLN A 149 -1.12 9.10 -0.16
CA GLN A 149 -1.68 9.66 1.08
C GLN A 149 -0.68 9.63 2.24
N VAL A 150 0.10 8.55 2.39
CA VAL A 150 1.18 8.46 3.38
C VAL A 150 2.19 9.57 3.17
N ARG A 151 2.63 9.80 1.93
CA ARG A 151 3.56 10.89 1.59
C ARG A 151 2.98 12.28 1.84
N ASP A 152 1.72 12.50 1.46
CA ASP A 152 1.05 13.79 1.69
C ASP A 152 0.93 14.08 3.19
N LYS A 153 0.64 13.06 4.01
CA LYS A 153 0.65 13.18 5.47
C LYS A 153 2.05 13.48 5.99
N ALA A 154 3.08 12.79 5.49
CA ALA A 154 4.48 13.07 5.86
C ALA A 154 4.88 14.53 5.57
N LYS A 155 4.51 15.07 4.40
CA LYS A 155 4.76 16.47 4.05
C LYS A 155 4.08 17.45 4.99
N LYS A 156 2.83 17.19 5.39
CA LYS A 156 2.13 17.99 6.38
C LYS A 156 2.84 17.96 7.73
N MET A 157 3.26 16.77 8.17
CA MET A 157 3.97 16.59 9.44
C MET A 157 5.31 17.35 9.48
N VAL A 158 6.02 17.43 8.36
CA VAL A 158 7.25 18.27 8.24
C VAL A 158 6.95 19.71 8.56
N VAL A 159 5.90 20.28 7.96
CA VAL A 159 5.53 21.70 8.16
C VAL A 159 5.01 21.92 9.59
N GLU A 160 4.10 21.10 10.06
CA GLU A 160 3.44 21.23 11.37
C GLU A 160 4.42 21.08 12.55
N ASN A 161 5.46 20.25 12.40
CA ASN A 161 6.41 19.94 13.47
C ASN A 161 7.79 20.57 13.27
N ASN A 162 7.95 21.45 12.26
CA ASN A 162 9.22 22.09 11.92
C ASN A 162 10.37 21.07 11.75
N LEU A 163 10.09 20.02 10.95
CA LEU A 163 11.03 18.98 10.61
C LEU A 163 11.67 19.29 9.24
N ASP A 164 12.79 18.64 8.90
CA ASP A 164 13.60 19.04 7.74
C ASP A 164 13.63 17.97 6.63
N THR A 165 13.48 16.70 6.99
CA THR A 165 13.73 15.59 6.07
C THR A 165 12.61 14.56 6.14
N ILE A 166 12.23 14.05 4.97
CA ILE A 166 11.37 12.86 4.84
C ILE A 166 12.22 11.70 4.34
N VAL A 167 12.27 10.62 5.09
CA VAL A 167 12.84 9.34 4.67
C VAL A 167 11.68 8.43 4.28
N ILE A 168 11.62 8.07 3.00
CA ILE A 168 10.57 7.24 2.43
C ILE A 168 11.10 5.82 2.27
N ASP A 169 10.58 4.86 3.03
CA ASP A 169 10.78 3.43 2.77
C ASP A 169 9.79 3.00 1.68
N GLY A 170 10.23 2.96 0.44
CA GLY A 170 9.39 2.63 -0.70
C GLY A 170 9.09 1.13 -0.77
N PRO A 171 8.07 0.70 -1.50
CA PRO A 171 7.80 -0.72 -1.75
C PRO A 171 8.84 -1.34 -2.67
N PRO A 172 8.98 -2.67 -2.67
CA PRO A 172 9.81 -3.37 -3.65
C PRO A 172 9.16 -3.40 -5.04
N GLY A 173 9.99 -3.63 -6.06
CA GLY A 173 9.52 -3.82 -7.44
C GLY A 173 9.50 -2.55 -8.28
N ILE A 174 8.59 -2.50 -9.25
CA ILE A 174 8.52 -1.44 -10.28
C ILE A 174 7.08 -0.97 -10.56
N GLY A 175 6.14 -1.32 -9.68
CA GLY A 175 4.72 -1.03 -9.85
C GLY A 175 4.30 0.39 -9.47
N CYS A 176 2.99 0.65 -9.49
CA CYS A 176 2.40 1.96 -9.21
C CYS A 176 2.79 2.50 -7.82
N ALA A 177 2.93 1.64 -6.83
CA ALA A 177 3.33 2.03 -5.48
C ALA A 177 4.77 2.59 -5.46
N VAL A 178 5.71 1.97 -6.21
CA VAL A 178 7.08 2.49 -6.36
C VAL A 178 7.06 3.85 -7.05
N ILE A 179 6.32 3.98 -8.15
CA ILE A 179 6.17 5.25 -8.87
C ILE A 179 5.63 6.33 -7.93
N SER A 180 4.59 6.01 -7.15
CA SER A 180 4.02 6.93 -6.16
C SER A 180 5.03 7.31 -5.08
N SER A 181 5.93 6.39 -4.67
CA SER A 181 6.92 6.64 -3.63
C SER A 181 8.06 7.56 -4.09
N ILE A 182 8.42 7.54 -5.40
CA ILE A 182 9.55 8.32 -5.93
C ILE A 182 9.15 9.63 -6.63
N THR A 183 7.87 9.81 -6.98
CA THR A 183 7.44 11.00 -7.73
C THR A 183 7.73 12.28 -6.96
N GLY A 184 8.58 13.15 -7.52
CA GLY A 184 8.89 14.46 -6.98
C GLY A 184 9.75 14.45 -5.71
N VAL A 185 10.50 13.40 -5.43
CA VAL A 185 11.51 13.37 -4.37
C VAL A 185 12.81 14.04 -4.83
N ASP A 186 13.64 14.47 -3.88
CA ASP A 186 14.93 15.09 -4.17
C ASP A 186 16.00 14.05 -4.55
N HIS A 187 15.99 12.89 -3.85
CA HIS A 187 16.97 11.81 -4.03
C HIS A 187 16.32 10.44 -3.97
N VAL A 188 16.89 9.51 -4.74
CA VAL A 188 16.52 8.09 -4.70
C VAL A 188 17.75 7.25 -4.35
N VAL A 189 17.60 6.38 -3.37
CA VAL A 189 18.61 5.36 -3.02
C VAL A 189 18.06 4.00 -3.48
N ILE A 190 18.79 3.32 -4.36
CA ILE A 190 18.41 2.00 -4.85
C ILE A 190 19.22 0.94 -4.11
N VAL A 191 18.53 0.07 -3.38
CA VAL A 191 19.15 -1.03 -2.66
C VAL A 191 19.03 -2.31 -3.48
N THR A 192 20.13 -3.00 -3.69
CA THR A 192 20.18 -4.27 -4.44
C THR A 192 21.12 -5.26 -3.79
N GLU A 193 21.00 -6.53 -4.15
CA GLU A 193 21.91 -7.59 -3.72
C GLU A 193 22.92 -7.92 -4.84
N PRO A 194 24.12 -8.40 -4.53
CA PRO A 194 25.16 -8.74 -5.51
C PRO A 194 24.92 -10.11 -6.17
N THR A 195 23.74 -10.26 -6.82
CA THR A 195 23.36 -11.47 -7.57
C THR A 195 23.00 -11.11 -9.01
N ILE A 196 22.98 -12.09 -9.91
CA ILE A 196 22.57 -11.90 -11.32
C ILE A 196 21.11 -11.40 -11.36
N SER A 197 20.23 -11.96 -10.55
CA SER A 197 18.83 -11.48 -10.41
C SER A 197 18.80 -10.04 -9.91
N GLY A 198 19.56 -9.71 -8.85
CA GLY A 198 19.65 -8.35 -8.32
C GLY A 198 20.14 -7.34 -9.36
N LEU A 199 21.12 -7.71 -10.19
CA LEU A 199 21.59 -6.85 -11.28
C LEU A 199 20.50 -6.60 -12.35
N HIS A 200 19.71 -7.62 -12.69
CA HIS A 200 18.59 -7.48 -13.62
C HIS A 200 17.53 -6.54 -13.06
N ASP A 201 17.16 -6.72 -11.80
CA ASP A 201 16.15 -5.89 -11.13
C ASP A 201 16.64 -4.44 -10.94
N LEU A 202 17.94 -4.26 -10.65
CA LEU A 202 18.57 -2.94 -10.56
C LEU A 202 18.46 -2.18 -11.88
N LYS A 203 18.77 -2.81 -13.02
CA LYS A 203 18.64 -2.18 -14.35
C LYS A 203 17.23 -1.68 -14.60
N ARG A 204 16.21 -2.51 -14.34
CA ARG A 204 14.79 -2.13 -14.50
C ARG A 204 14.39 -0.98 -13.58
N THR A 205 14.90 -0.98 -12.33
CA THR A 205 14.62 0.08 -11.38
C THR A 205 15.26 1.40 -11.83
N ILE A 206 16.52 1.37 -12.31
CA ILE A 206 17.20 2.55 -12.87
C ILE A 206 16.45 3.10 -14.09
N GLU A 207 15.97 2.23 -14.99
CA GLU A 207 15.18 2.66 -16.15
C GLU A 207 13.90 3.43 -15.74
N ILE A 208 13.25 3.02 -14.66
CA ILE A 208 12.08 3.73 -14.16
C ILE A 208 12.49 5.06 -13.55
N VAL A 209 13.47 5.07 -12.64
CA VAL A 209 13.91 6.28 -11.95
C VAL A 209 14.43 7.34 -12.92
N SER A 210 15.13 6.93 -13.98
CA SER A 210 15.65 7.85 -15.01
C SER A 210 14.55 8.61 -15.76
N LYS A 211 13.34 8.04 -15.89
CA LYS A 211 12.18 8.71 -16.50
C LYS A 211 11.66 9.90 -15.68
N PHE A 212 12.02 9.99 -14.42
CA PHE A 212 11.61 11.05 -13.50
C PHE A 212 12.69 12.14 -13.30
N ASN A 213 13.83 12.04 -13.98
CA ASN A 213 14.97 12.96 -13.85
C ASN A 213 15.45 13.13 -12.40
N LEU A 214 15.42 12.06 -11.62
CA LEU A 214 15.80 12.05 -10.21
C LEU A 214 17.30 11.80 -10.03
N LYS A 215 17.88 12.40 -8.99
CA LYS A 215 19.25 12.11 -8.57
C LYS A 215 19.27 10.75 -7.85
N THR A 216 20.13 9.85 -8.30
CA THR A 216 20.38 8.51 -7.73
C THR A 216 21.81 8.40 -7.22
#